data_8b49845cabed38f743d1f41b52187b04
#
_entry.id   8b49845cabed38f743d1f41b52187b04
#
_cell.length_a   1.000
_cell.length_b   1.000
_cell.length_c   1.000
_cell.angle_alpha   90.00
_cell.angle_beta   90.00
_cell.angle_gamma   90.00
#
_symmetry.space_group_name_H-M   'P 1'
#
loop_
_entity.id
_entity.type
_entity.pdbx_description
1 polymer ?
#
loop_
_entity_poly.entity_id
_entity_poly.type
_entity_poly.pdbx_seq_one_letter_code
_entity_poly.pdbx_strand_id
1 'polypeptide(L)'
;MGRRRQVSDQQISIAAREVFLDRGPKAPVAMVAKKLGVSTATLFQRTGSKQQLMLMALQPEVTAITELDRGIQLDVPVREQLARILVELNDYLGMLIGGSITLRAAQIEAELPDPTPSKCRALLADWLTAASAAMLLRVADAITTADVLIGTLESRHIHAYMQQVQLSSKQHRDYIRAMLDVVFPAFG
;
A
#
# COMPACT_ATOMS: atom_id res chain seq x y z
N MET A 1 7.76 40.62 -5.31
CA MET A 1 8.33 39.53 -4.48
C MET A 1 7.38 38.38 -4.50
N GLY A 2 7.71 37.31 -5.24
CA GLY A 2 6.86 36.13 -5.34
C GLY A 2 6.80 35.38 -4.01
N ARG A 3 5.59 35.10 -3.53
CA ARG A 3 5.32 34.31 -2.33
C ARG A 3 5.97 32.93 -2.51
N ARG A 4 7.02 32.58 -1.75
CA ARG A 4 7.65 31.27 -1.74
C ARG A 4 6.55 30.22 -1.55
N ARG A 5 6.37 29.34 -2.54
CA ARG A 5 5.40 28.22 -2.47
C ARG A 5 5.79 27.35 -1.27
N GLN A 6 4.96 27.36 -0.24
CA GLN A 6 5.20 26.56 0.95
C GLN A 6 4.74 25.14 0.63
N VAL A 7 5.69 24.22 0.43
CA VAL A 7 5.42 22.79 0.13
C VAL A 7 5.18 22.07 1.46
N SER A 8 4.11 21.29 1.59
CA SER A 8 3.84 20.50 2.78
C SER A 8 4.70 19.24 2.85
N ASP A 9 4.88 18.65 4.05
CA ASP A 9 5.61 17.38 4.23
C ASP A 9 4.94 16.23 3.47
N GLN A 10 3.61 16.22 3.41
CA GLN A 10 2.86 15.27 2.60
C GLN A 10 3.18 15.41 1.10
N GLN A 11 3.27 16.63 0.57
CA GLN A 11 3.66 16.85 -0.83
C GLN A 11 5.10 16.39 -1.09
N ILE A 12 6.01 16.62 -0.13
CA ILE A 12 7.40 16.15 -0.21
C ILE A 12 7.42 14.61 -0.21
N SER A 13 6.71 13.96 0.71
CA SER A 13 6.62 12.51 0.82
C SER A 13 6.10 11.88 -0.48
N ILE A 14 5.00 12.38 -1.03
CA ILE A 14 4.41 11.87 -2.28
C ILE A 14 5.39 12.02 -3.44
N ALA A 15 5.97 13.21 -3.65
CA ALA A 15 6.90 13.45 -4.76
C ALA A 15 8.18 12.61 -4.65
N ALA A 16 8.71 12.45 -3.43
CA ALA A 16 9.89 11.64 -3.17
C ALA A 16 9.60 10.15 -3.38
N ARG A 17 8.46 9.66 -2.91
CA ARG A 17 8.01 8.27 -3.11
C ARG A 17 7.95 7.91 -4.59
N GLU A 18 7.29 8.72 -5.39
CA GLU A 18 7.21 8.51 -6.84
C GLU A 18 8.59 8.44 -7.48
N VAL A 19 9.50 9.37 -7.15
CA VAL A 19 10.85 9.40 -7.71
C VAL A 19 11.65 8.18 -7.29
N PHE A 20 11.64 7.79 -6.02
CA PHE A 20 12.46 6.68 -5.53
C PHE A 20 11.90 5.31 -5.92
N LEU A 21 10.58 5.15 -6.06
CA LEU A 21 10.00 3.90 -6.56
C LEU A 21 10.23 3.73 -8.07
N ASP A 22 10.20 4.83 -8.85
CA ASP A 22 10.40 4.80 -10.31
C ASP A 22 11.89 4.66 -10.69
N ARG A 23 12.78 5.42 -10.03
CA ARG A 23 14.19 5.54 -10.39
C ARG A 23 15.16 4.83 -9.46
N GLY A 24 14.62 4.20 -8.41
CA GLY A 24 15.39 3.50 -7.39
C GLY A 24 16.13 4.41 -6.41
N PRO A 25 16.88 3.81 -5.46
CA PRO A 25 17.50 4.54 -4.35
C PRO A 25 18.64 5.48 -4.79
N LYS A 26 19.22 5.26 -5.97
CA LYS A 26 20.29 6.11 -6.50
C LYS A 26 19.78 7.42 -7.11
N ALA A 27 18.46 7.58 -7.29
CA ALA A 27 17.88 8.80 -7.85
C ALA A 27 18.40 10.07 -7.16
N PRO A 28 18.78 11.10 -7.93
CA PRO A 28 19.22 12.38 -7.37
C PRO A 28 18.06 13.10 -6.68
N VAL A 29 18.30 13.66 -5.48
CA VAL A 29 17.31 14.47 -4.74
C VAL A 29 16.84 15.69 -5.54
N ALA A 30 17.67 16.18 -6.46
CA ALA A 30 17.31 17.26 -7.39
C ALA A 30 16.06 16.93 -8.24
N MET A 31 15.76 15.65 -8.52
CA MET A 31 14.54 15.25 -9.23
C MET A 31 13.29 15.50 -8.39
N VAL A 32 13.36 15.22 -7.10
CA VAL A 32 12.28 15.50 -6.14
C VAL A 32 12.07 17.01 -6.03
N ALA A 33 13.16 17.77 -5.86
CA ALA A 33 13.14 19.23 -5.78
C ALA A 33 12.51 19.85 -7.04
N LYS A 34 12.90 19.38 -8.24
CA LYS A 34 12.34 19.80 -9.53
C LYS A 34 10.84 19.54 -9.61
N LYS A 35 10.40 18.35 -9.18
CA LYS A 35 8.96 17.95 -9.19
C LYS A 35 8.11 18.85 -8.29
N LEU A 36 8.69 19.31 -7.18
CA LEU A 36 8.03 20.21 -6.21
C LEU A 36 8.16 21.69 -6.58
N GLY A 37 9.02 22.05 -7.53
CA GLY A 37 9.30 23.45 -7.88
C GLY A 37 10.07 24.21 -6.79
N VAL A 38 10.93 23.51 -6.03
CA VAL A 38 11.77 24.09 -4.97
C VAL A 38 13.26 23.80 -5.23
N SER A 39 14.15 24.47 -4.51
CA SER A 39 15.59 24.16 -4.57
C SER A 39 15.90 22.91 -3.73
N THR A 40 16.98 22.20 -4.10
CA THR A 40 17.51 21.08 -3.31
C THR A 40 17.88 21.50 -1.88
N ALA A 41 18.41 22.72 -1.72
CA ALA A 41 18.71 23.29 -0.41
C ALA A 41 17.45 23.47 0.44
N THR A 42 16.36 23.98 -0.14
CA THR A 42 15.06 24.09 0.54
C THR A 42 14.52 22.74 0.97
N LEU A 43 14.68 21.71 0.13
CA LEU A 43 14.26 20.37 0.46
C LEU A 43 15.07 19.80 1.63
N PHE A 44 16.41 19.91 1.60
CA PHE A 44 17.27 19.44 2.70
C PHE A 44 17.08 20.22 4.01
N GLN A 45 16.75 21.50 3.97
CA GLN A 45 16.40 22.25 5.18
C GLN A 45 15.19 21.62 5.92
N ARG A 46 14.30 20.96 5.20
CA ARG A 46 13.10 20.32 5.79
C ARG A 46 13.33 18.86 6.14
N THR A 47 14.09 18.15 5.34
CA THR A 47 14.24 16.70 5.46
C THR A 47 15.57 16.26 6.05
N GLY A 48 16.52 17.19 6.22
CA GLY A 48 17.86 16.95 6.75
C GLY A 48 18.77 16.23 5.75
N SER A 49 18.47 15.01 5.38
CA SER A 49 19.30 14.19 4.51
C SER A 49 18.48 13.43 3.46
N LYS A 50 19.18 12.87 2.45
CA LYS A 50 18.55 11.94 1.50
C LYS A 50 17.98 10.72 2.18
N GLN A 51 18.67 10.18 3.20
CA GLN A 51 18.22 9.02 3.97
C GLN A 51 16.91 9.33 4.70
N GLN A 52 16.83 10.45 5.41
CA GLN A 52 15.61 10.88 6.09
C GLN A 52 14.45 11.14 5.11
N LEU A 53 14.75 11.76 3.95
CA LEU A 53 13.77 11.95 2.89
C LEU A 53 13.24 10.60 2.37
N MET A 54 14.11 9.61 2.19
CA MET A 54 13.70 8.26 1.76
C MET A 54 12.85 7.55 2.82
N LEU A 55 13.23 7.61 4.09
CA LEU A 55 12.44 7.04 5.20
C LEU A 55 11.05 7.67 5.25
N MET A 56 10.96 8.99 5.26
CA MET A 56 9.71 9.73 5.26
C MET A 56 8.82 9.39 4.05
N ALA A 57 9.43 9.16 2.88
CA ALA A 57 8.71 8.92 1.65
C ALA A 57 8.26 7.45 1.47
N LEU A 58 9.06 6.49 1.92
CA LEU A 58 8.92 5.07 1.59
C LEU A 58 8.33 4.23 2.73
N GLN A 59 8.27 4.78 3.93
CA GLN A 59 7.46 4.18 5.00
C GLN A 59 6.02 4.68 4.88
N PRO A 60 5.01 3.81 4.78
CA PRO A 60 3.62 4.24 4.80
C PRO A 60 3.25 4.78 6.18
N GLU A 61 2.67 5.97 6.22
CA GLU A 61 2.00 6.52 7.40
C GLU A 61 0.55 6.01 7.45
N VAL A 62 0.38 4.70 7.58
CA VAL A 62 -0.95 4.12 7.67
C VAL A 62 -1.12 3.59 9.08
N THR A 63 -2.07 4.13 9.78
CA THR A 63 -2.39 3.75 11.15
C THR A 63 -3.50 2.71 11.23
N ALA A 64 -4.27 2.54 10.14
CA ALA A 64 -5.43 1.65 10.09
C ALA A 64 -5.77 1.25 8.65
N ILE A 65 -6.40 0.09 8.49
CA ILE A 65 -7.08 -0.30 7.26
C ILE A 65 -8.55 0.06 7.44
N THR A 66 -8.94 1.20 6.90
CA THR A 66 -10.23 1.84 7.17
C THR A 66 -11.42 0.95 6.85
N GLU A 67 -11.37 0.19 5.75
CA GLU A 67 -12.47 -0.72 5.38
C GLU A 67 -12.61 -1.89 6.36
N LEU A 68 -11.52 -2.39 6.94
CA LEU A 68 -11.56 -3.42 7.99
C LEU A 68 -12.14 -2.87 9.29
N ASP A 69 -11.77 -1.64 9.66
CA ASP A 69 -12.24 -1.00 10.89
C ASP A 69 -13.75 -0.71 10.88
N ARG A 70 -14.36 -0.58 9.67
CA ARG A 70 -15.82 -0.42 9.54
C ARG A 70 -16.60 -1.68 9.95
N GLY A 71 -15.96 -2.83 10.01
CA GLY A 71 -16.62 -4.09 10.29
C GLY A 71 -17.62 -4.50 9.20
N ILE A 72 -18.55 -5.38 9.56
CA ILE A 72 -19.59 -5.87 8.65
C ILE A 72 -20.72 -4.84 8.52
N GLN A 73 -21.03 -4.46 7.28
CA GLN A 73 -22.11 -3.55 6.91
C GLN A 73 -23.25 -4.36 6.28
N LEU A 74 -24.44 -4.37 6.91
CA LEU A 74 -25.56 -5.19 6.46
C LEU A 74 -26.29 -4.61 5.23
N ASP A 75 -26.10 -3.33 4.95
CA ASP A 75 -26.68 -2.59 3.83
C ASP A 75 -25.83 -2.61 2.54
N VAL A 76 -24.63 -3.19 2.62
CA VAL A 76 -23.69 -3.32 1.49
C VAL A 76 -23.46 -4.80 1.16
N PRO A 77 -23.54 -5.23 -0.11
CA PRO A 77 -23.24 -6.60 -0.48
C PRO A 77 -21.84 -7.03 0.02
N VAL A 78 -21.77 -8.20 0.68
CA VAL A 78 -20.53 -8.69 1.32
C VAL A 78 -19.35 -8.78 0.34
N ARG A 79 -19.63 -9.16 -0.93
CA ARG A 79 -18.62 -9.17 -1.99
C ARG A 79 -18.02 -7.79 -2.26
N GLU A 80 -18.86 -6.76 -2.24
CA GLU A 80 -18.41 -5.38 -2.45
C GLU A 80 -17.58 -4.89 -1.27
N GLN A 81 -17.97 -5.21 -0.03
CA GLN A 81 -17.18 -4.92 1.16
C GLN A 81 -15.80 -5.56 1.08
N LEU A 82 -15.74 -6.87 0.78
CA LEU A 82 -14.47 -7.60 0.65
C LEU A 82 -13.62 -7.03 -0.49
N ALA A 83 -14.21 -6.66 -1.62
CA ALA A 83 -13.49 -6.03 -2.72
C ALA A 83 -12.86 -4.68 -2.30
N ARG A 84 -13.57 -3.83 -1.54
CA ARG A 84 -13.05 -2.56 -1.02
C ARG A 84 -11.88 -2.79 -0.05
N ILE A 85 -12.03 -3.74 0.88
CA ILE A 85 -10.97 -4.16 1.81
C ILE A 85 -9.72 -4.58 1.05
N LEU A 86 -9.88 -5.44 0.05
CA LEU A 86 -8.75 -5.95 -0.73
C LEU A 86 -8.10 -4.86 -1.61
N VAL A 87 -8.84 -3.88 -2.09
CA VAL A 87 -8.27 -2.71 -2.79
C VAL A 87 -7.41 -1.89 -1.84
N GLU A 88 -7.89 -1.59 -0.64
CA GLU A 88 -7.13 -0.82 0.35
C GLU A 88 -5.89 -1.58 0.81
N LEU A 89 -6.03 -2.89 1.10
CA LEU A 89 -4.89 -3.76 1.44
C LEU A 89 -3.88 -3.86 0.30
N ASN A 90 -4.33 -3.96 -0.94
CA ASN A 90 -3.45 -3.98 -2.12
C ASN A 90 -2.61 -2.71 -2.22
N ASP A 91 -3.23 -1.55 -2.06
CA ASP A 91 -2.54 -0.26 -2.16
C ASP A 91 -1.53 -0.11 -1.00
N TYR A 92 -1.90 -0.50 0.20
CA TYR A 92 -1.02 -0.51 1.37
C TYR A 92 0.17 -1.45 1.19
N LEU A 93 -0.07 -2.71 0.82
CA LEU A 93 0.98 -3.73 0.60
C LEU A 93 1.92 -3.32 -0.54
N GLY A 94 1.39 -2.72 -1.60
CA GLY A 94 2.20 -2.19 -2.70
C GLY A 94 3.18 -1.11 -2.26
N MET A 95 2.73 -0.17 -1.43
CA MET A 95 3.59 0.85 -0.83
C MET A 95 4.64 0.24 0.10
N LEU A 96 4.24 -0.71 0.95
CA LEU A 96 5.11 -1.36 1.91
C LEU A 96 6.21 -2.19 1.22
N ILE A 97 5.85 -3.01 0.24
CA ILE A 97 6.78 -3.87 -0.50
C ILE A 97 7.77 -3.02 -1.30
N GLY A 98 7.27 -2.09 -2.11
CA GLY A 98 8.12 -1.21 -2.92
C GLY A 98 9.05 -0.35 -2.07
N GLY A 99 8.53 0.22 -0.98
CA GLY A 99 9.30 1.01 -0.02
C GLY A 99 10.40 0.20 0.64
N SER A 100 10.05 -0.97 1.19
CA SER A 100 10.99 -1.85 1.89
C SER A 100 12.12 -2.34 0.97
N ILE A 101 11.81 -2.73 -0.25
CA ILE A 101 12.83 -3.17 -1.22
C ILE A 101 13.76 -1.99 -1.57
N THR A 102 13.21 -0.80 -1.79
CA THR A 102 13.99 0.39 -2.16
C THR A 102 14.89 0.84 -1.00
N LEU A 103 14.40 0.82 0.25
CA LEU A 103 15.18 1.15 1.43
C LEU A 103 16.32 0.13 1.66
N ARG A 104 16.04 -1.16 1.53
CA ARG A 104 17.07 -2.21 1.61
C ARG A 104 18.14 -2.05 0.52
N ALA A 105 17.76 -1.74 -0.70
CA ALA A 105 18.70 -1.48 -1.80
C ALA A 105 19.55 -0.22 -1.56
N ALA A 106 19.07 0.72 -0.73
CA ALA A 106 19.82 1.87 -0.24
C ALA A 106 20.66 1.58 1.02
N GLN A 107 20.61 0.36 1.57
CA GLN A 107 21.21 -0.03 2.85
C GLN A 107 20.69 0.82 4.03
N ILE A 108 19.41 1.21 3.96
CA ILE A 108 18.72 1.94 5.02
C ILE A 108 17.88 0.93 5.81
N GLU A 109 18.22 0.78 7.09
CA GLU A 109 17.40 0.02 8.03
C GLU A 109 16.15 0.82 8.38
N ALA A 110 15.00 0.17 8.31
CA ALA A 110 13.71 0.74 8.66
C ALA A 110 12.88 -0.30 9.40
N GLU A 111 12.21 0.12 10.45
CA GLU A 111 11.21 -0.71 11.12
C GLU A 111 10.01 -0.94 10.22
N LEU A 112 9.39 -2.11 10.34
CA LEU A 112 8.13 -2.37 9.64
C LEU A 112 7.04 -1.48 10.24
N PRO A 113 6.26 -0.78 9.43
CA PRO A 113 5.14 0.01 9.93
C PRO A 113 4.04 -0.88 10.49
N ASP A 114 3.19 -0.33 11.35
CA ASP A 114 1.95 -0.96 11.79
C ASP A 114 0.78 -0.44 10.93
N PRO A 115 -0.09 -1.31 10.41
CA PRO A 115 -0.12 -2.77 10.58
C PRO A 115 0.95 -3.50 9.76
N THR A 116 1.61 -4.48 10.35
CA THR A 116 2.50 -5.39 9.62
C THR A 116 1.70 -6.28 8.65
N PRO A 117 2.32 -6.90 7.63
CA PRO A 117 1.63 -7.87 6.79
C PRO A 117 0.95 -8.99 7.57
N SER A 118 1.58 -9.48 8.65
CA SER A 118 0.97 -10.50 9.53
C SER A 118 -0.26 -9.97 10.25
N LYS A 119 -0.24 -8.71 10.71
CA LYS A 119 -1.41 -8.07 11.32
C LYS A 119 -2.53 -7.85 10.31
N CYS A 120 -2.23 -7.48 9.07
CA CYS A 120 -3.21 -7.39 7.99
C CYS A 120 -3.91 -8.73 7.75
N ARG A 121 -3.16 -9.86 7.78
CA ARG A 121 -3.73 -11.21 7.67
C ARG A 121 -4.67 -11.53 8.81
N ALA A 122 -4.28 -11.24 10.05
CA ALA A 122 -5.11 -11.46 11.22
C ALA A 122 -6.41 -10.64 11.14
N LEU A 123 -6.33 -9.35 10.85
CA LEU A 123 -7.50 -8.46 10.71
C LEU A 123 -8.45 -8.94 9.60
N LEU A 124 -7.92 -9.38 8.46
CA LEU A 124 -8.75 -9.93 7.39
C LEU A 124 -9.40 -11.26 7.78
N ALA A 125 -8.67 -12.13 8.50
CA ALA A 125 -9.22 -13.39 9.00
C ALA A 125 -10.35 -13.17 10.01
N ASP A 126 -10.21 -12.18 10.89
CA ASP A 126 -11.25 -11.79 11.85
C ASP A 126 -12.49 -11.27 11.12
N TRP A 127 -12.32 -10.43 10.10
CA TRP A 127 -13.42 -9.94 9.26
C TRP A 127 -14.14 -11.09 8.52
N LEU A 128 -13.38 -12.02 7.91
CA LEU A 128 -13.93 -13.19 7.23
C LEU A 128 -14.70 -14.11 8.20
N THR A 129 -14.19 -14.27 9.42
CA THR A 129 -14.87 -15.04 10.48
C THR A 129 -16.19 -14.38 10.85
N ALA A 130 -16.22 -13.07 11.03
CA ALA A 130 -17.44 -12.31 11.33
C ALA A 130 -18.46 -12.38 10.18
N ALA A 131 -18.01 -12.27 8.92
CA ALA A 131 -18.88 -12.40 7.75
C ALA A 131 -19.48 -13.80 7.63
N SER A 132 -18.70 -14.84 7.95
CA SER A 132 -19.18 -16.24 7.99
C SER A 132 -20.18 -16.48 9.12
N ALA A 133 -19.93 -15.95 10.30
CA ALA A 133 -20.83 -16.03 11.45
C ALA A 133 -22.17 -15.33 11.17
N ALA A 134 -22.16 -14.23 10.43
CA ALA A 134 -23.34 -13.51 9.97
C ALA A 134 -24.06 -14.21 8.79
N MET A 135 -23.58 -15.36 8.32
CA MET A 135 -24.10 -16.11 7.17
C MET A 135 -24.09 -15.30 5.85
N LEU A 136 -23.26 -14.28 5.74
CA LEU A 136 -23.13 -13.45 4.55
C LEU A 136 -22.13 -14.03 3.55
N LEU A 137 -21.18 -14.84 4.03
CA LEU A 137 -20.11 -15.43 3.24
C LEU A 137 -19.81 -16.85 3.75
N ARG A 138 -19.62 -17.79 2.83
CA ARG A 138 -19.21 -19.14 3.20
C ARG A 138 -17.68 -19.25 3.13
N VAL A 139 -17.04 -19.35 4.30
CA VAL A 139 -15.59 -19.49 4.44
C VAL A 139 -15.30 -20.80 5.16
N ALA A 140 -14.52 -21.68 4.55
CA ALA A 140 -14.16 -22.96 5.15
C ALA A 140 -13.12 -22.79 6.27
N ASP A 141 -12.11 -21.93 6.02
CA ASP A 141 -11.07 -21.56 6.96
C ASP A 141 -10.67 -20.10 6.72
N ALA A 142 -10.94 -19.23 7.69
CA ALA A 142 -10.74 -17.80 7.55
C ALA A 142 -9.25 -17.42 7.51
N ILE A 143 -8.40 -18.11 8.27
CA ILE A 143 -6.96 -17.85 8.34
C ILE A 143 -6.32 -18.20 7.00
N THR A 144 -6.54 -19.43 6.52
CA THR A 144 -6.00 -19.86 5.21
C THR A 144 -6.55 -19.00 4.08
N THR A 145 -7.82 -18.59 4.13
CA THR A 145 -8.40 -17.71 3.11
C THR A 145 -7.75 -16.34 3.12
N ALA A 146 -7.51 -15.74 4.28
CA ALA A 146 -6.79 -14.48 4.40
C ALA A 146 -5.35 -14.59 3.89
N ASP A 147 -4.65 -15.69 4.19
CA ASP A 147 -3.30 -15.97 3.70
C ASP A 147 -3.27 -16.09 2.16
N VAL A 148 -4.22 -16.77 1.57
CA VAL A 148 -4.34 -16.89 0.10
C VAL A 148 -4.57 -15.53 -0.53
N LEU A 149 -5.52 -14.75 -0.01
CA LEU A 149 -5.87 -13.43 -0.57
C LEU A 149 -4.69 -12.45 -0.47
N ILE A 150 -4.11 -12.29 0.72
CA ILE A 150 -2.99 -11.36 0.94
C ILE A 150 -1.72 -11.85 0.23
N GLY A 151 -1.39 -13.14 0.36
CA GLY A 151 -0.22 -13.70 -0.31
C GLY A 151 -0.26 -13.54 -1.83
N THR A 152 -1.44 -13.63 -2.42
CA THR A 152 -1.64 -13.40 -3.86
C THR A 152 -1.41 -11.93 -4.24
N LEU A 153 -1.87 -10.97 -3.42
CA LEU A 153 -1.61 -9.55 -3.63
C LEU A 153 -0.11 -9.23 -3.48
N GLU A 154 0.54 -9.75 -2.43
CA GLU A 154 1.98 -9.58 -2.20
C GLU A 154 2.81 -10.13 -3.37
N SER A 155 2.53 -11.36 -3.79
CA SER A 155 3.21 -12.00 -4.92
C SER A 155 3.11 -11.17 -6.19
N ARG A 156 1.94 -10.58 -6.45
CA ARG A 156 1.71 -9.70 -7.59
C ARG A 156 2.56 -8.44 -7.56
N HIS A 157 2.69 -7.79 -6.39
CA HIS A 157 3.54 -6.61 -6.24
C HIS A 157 5.02 -6.95 -6.38
N ILE A 158 5.48 -8.06 -5.79
CA ILE A 158 6.86 -8.53 -5.92
C ILE A 158 7.18 -8.82 -7.39
N HIS A 159 6.29 -9.52 -8.10
CA HIS A 159 6.47 -9.83 -9.51
C HIS A 159 6.52 -8.57 -10.39
N ALA A 160 5.60 -7.63 -10.18
CA ALA A 160 5.58 -6.36 -10.90
C ALA A 160 6.88 -5.56 -10.65
N TYR A 161 7.37 -5.54 -9.41
CA TYR A 161 8.64 -4.91 -9.07
C TYR A 161 9.82 -5.56 -9.78
N MET A 162 9.91 -6.90 -9.77
CA MET A 162 10.99 -7.64 -10.43
C MET A 162 11.01 -7.43 -11.94
N GLN A 163 9.85 -7.27 -12.56
CA GLN A 163 9.73 -7.03 -14.00
C GLN A 163 9.77 -5.54 -14.37
N GLN A 164 9.88 -4.63 -13.39
CA GLN A 164 9.84 -3.19 -13.60
C GLN A 164 8.56 -2.71 -14.30
N VAL A 165 7.43 -3.37 -14.02
CA VAL A 165 6.12 -3.04 -14.56
C VAL A 165 5.32 -2.26 -13.53
N GLN A 166 4.77 -1.12 -13.94
CA GLN A 166 3.82 -0.38 -13.11
C GLN A 166 2.39 -0.81 -13.46
N LEU A 167 1.66 -1.31 -12.47
CA LEU A 167 0.27 -1.71 -12.62
C LEU A 167 -0.63 -0.51 -12.30
N SER A 168 -1.60 -0.25 -13.17
CA SER A 168 -2.60 0.79 -12.93
C SER A 168 -3.63 0.37 -11.87
N SER A 169 -4.27 1.34 -11.22
CA SER A 169 -5.36 1.07 -10.28
C SER A 169 -6.52 0.27 -10.91
N LYS A 170 -6.75 0.42 -12.23
CA LYS A 170 -7.74 -0.39 -12.95
C LYS A 170 -7.32 -1.86 -12.98
N GLN A 171 -6.06 -2.15 -13.35
CA GLN A 171 -5.53 -3.53 -13.39
C GLN A 171 -5.55 -4.19 -12.00
N HIS A 172 -5.33 -3.43 -10.93
CA HIS A 172 -5.46 -3.96 -9.56
C HIS A 172 -6.91 -4.33 -9.24
N ARG A 173 -7.87 -3.44 -9.50
CA ARG A 173 -9.30 -3.72 -9.26
C ARG A 173 -9.83 -4.89 -10.10
N ASP A 174 -9.46 -4.95 -11.37
CA ASP A 174 -9.90 -6.04 -12.27
C ASP A 174 -9.34 -7.39 -11.79
N TYR A 175 -8.08 -7.40 -11.31
CA TYR A 175 -7.46 -8.59 -10.74
C TYR A 175 -8.12 -9.03 -9.44
N ILE A 176 -8.43 -8.11 -8.54
CA ILE A 176 -9.13 -8.42 -7.27
C ILE A 176 -10.50 -9.02 -7.56
N ARG A 177 -11.24 -8.49 -8.53
CA ARG A 177 -12.53 -9.06 -8.94
C ARG A 177 -12.39 -10.50 -9.43
N ALA A 178 -11.45 -10.74 -10.33
CA ALA A 178 -11.17 -12.08 -10.87
C ALA A 178 -10.71 -13.05 -9.76
N MET A 179 -9.88 -12.60 -8.83
CA MET A 179 -9.44 -13.38 -7.68
C MET A 179 -10.63 -13.77 -6.78
N LEU A 180 -11.55 -12.84 -6.53
CA LEU A 180 -12.78 -13.13 -5.77
C LEU A 180 -13.68 -14.14 -6.47
N ASP A 181 -13.77 -14.11 -7.80
CA ASP A 181 -14.53 -15.10 -8.59
C ASP A 181 -13.94 -16.51 -8.45
N VAL A 182 -12.61 -16.61 -8.34
CA VAL A 182 -11.91 -17.90 -8.16
C VAL A 182 -12.04 -18.41 -6.72
N VAL A 183 -11.84 -17.53 -5.72
CA VAL A 183 -11.84 -17.93 -4.30
C VAL A 183 -13.25 -18.17 -3.79
N PHE A 184 -14.23 -17.43 -4.29
CA PHE A 184 -15.62 -17.50 -3.89
C PHE A 184 -16.56 -17.66 -5.10
N PRO A 185 -16.55 -18.82 -5.77
CA PRO A 185 -17.33 -19.04 -6.99
C PRO A 185 -18.86 -18.96 -6.77
N ALA A 186 -19.32 -19.07 -5.55
CA ALA A 186 -20.74 -19.02 -5.18
C ALA A 186 -21.23 -17.61 -4.77
N PHE A 187 -20.52 -16.54 -5.09
CA PHE A 187 -21.02 -15.17 -4.97
C PHE A 187 -22.09 -14.80 -6.03
N GLY A 188 -22.49 -15.78 -6.85
CA GLY A 188 -23.53 -15.62 -7.84
C GLY A 188 -24.93 -15.82 -7.27
#